data_e9d338d656e20f6c8952380fc39a8b12
#
_entry.id   e9d338d656e20f6c8952380fc39a8b12
#
_cell.length_a   1.000
_cell.length_b   1.000
_cell.length_c   1.000
_cell.angle_alpha   90.00
_cell.angle_beta   90.00
_cell.angle_gamma   90.00
#
_symmetry.space_group_name_H-M   'P 1'
#
loop_
_entity.id
_entity.type
_entity.pdbx_description
1 polymer ?
#
loop_
_entity_poly.entity_id
_entity_poly.type
_entity_poly.pdbx_seq_one_letter_code
_entity_poly.pdbx_strand_id
1 'polypeptide(L)'
;MLSSNDMHAAIECFPRLGYIADSLRALYPDLMILSAGDNRSGDPLNDMYEIPAYPMVALMNQVGFNATTLGNHEFDSAQKGLARLIDLSTFSTQCCNIHPDPKFNMHVRPYRKFDMGGLTVGVIGVVQLGTMGIPESHPARMTDISFSDPLETIKKYEFLRRECDVVILLSHLGYETDVEFSKDLPWVDLIVGGHTHTQLKGGELHNGVFITQNVNRLKCVTHTTIVVENGKVVSRTAENIAVRGVKNENKVIAEMLRYFSENPAFQRVLATADTPFNSAEELGCLMADAYIAEGQADLSFQNAGGVRYETHEAGGFTVADVLRLDPFQNEAVELNITGKELMEMLIKCYDNDNQRFPYVGGMTAEFSVDPATQKIKKLTLYGKDGKKLNLKQTYKVMSNSYTVAVSPTNRKDEGHSIGRITAQLIMDYLEHQGHVSYEGRLCLKQN
;
A
#
# COMPACT_ATOMS: atom_id res chain seq x y z
N MET A 1 17.86 14.48 8.24
CA MET A 1 16.62 13.70 8.43
C MET A 1 16.60 12.55 7.41
N LEU A 2 16.13 11.39 7.80
CA LEU A 2 15.93 10.25 6.90
C LEU A 2 14.43 9.93 6.85
N SER A 3 13.87 9.72 5.66
CA SER A 3 12.44 9.39 5.52
C SER A 3 12.20 8.21 4.60
N SER A 4 11.13 7.47 4.91
CA SER A 4 10.56 6.38 4.10
C SER A 4 9.07 6.58 3.92
N ASN A 5 8.49 5.88 2.96
CA ASN A 5 7.06 5.76 2.73
C ASN A 5 6.76 4.39 2.12
N ASP A 6 5.54 3.92 2.28
CA ASP A 6 5.03 2.73 1.60
C ASP A 6 6.00 1.53 1.70
N MET A 7 6.47 1.26 2.92
CA MET A 7 7.44 0.20 3.15
C MET A 7 6.86 -1.19 2.89
N HIS A 8 5.54 -1.35 3.03
CA HIS A 8 4.78 -2.57 2.72
C HIS A 8 5.48 -3.83 3.21
N ALA A 9 5.82 -3.83 4.52
CA ALA A 9 6.47 -4.94 5.18
C ALA A 9 7.75 -5.46 4.51
N ALA A 10 8.52 -4.61 3.80
CA ALA A 10 9.80 -4.98 3.21
C ALA A 10 10.87 -5.22 4.29
N ILE A 11 10.58 -6.17 5.22
CA ILE A 11 11.41 -6.45 6.40
C ILE A 11 12.80 -6.94 6.02
N GLU A 12 12.96 -7.57 4.85
CA GLU A 12 14.23 -8.02 4.29
C GLU A 12 15.23 -6.88 4.01
N CYS A 13 14.72 -5.65 3.88
CA CYS A 13 15.54 -4.47 3.64
C CYS A 13 16.07 -3.81 4.92
N PHE A 14 15.50 -4.15 6.09
CA PHE A 14 15.80 -3.47 7.35
C PHE A 14 17.25 -3.60 7.84
N PRO A 15 17.98 -4.70 7.64
CA PRO A 15 19.40 -4.74 8.00
C PRO A 15 20.23 -3.66 7.29
N ARG A 16 19.92 -3.39 6.01
CA ARG A 16 20.59 -2.33 5.22
C ARG A 16 20.11 -0.93 5.61
N LEU A 17 18.81 -0.77 5.85
CA LEU A 17 18.24 0.48 6.38
C LEU A 17 18.87 0.85 7.72
N GLY A 18 19.04 -0.11 8.62
CA GLY A 18 19.72 0.10 9.90
C GLY A 18 21.17 0.54 9.73
N TYR A 19 21.91 -0.05 8.79
CA TYR A 19 23.27 0.39 8.48
C TYR A 19 23.31 1.82 7.93
N ILE A 20 22.36 2.19 7.04
CA ILE A 20 22.23 3.58 6.54
C ILE A 20 21.96 4.54 7.70
N ALA A 21 21.00 4.20 8.56
CA ALA A 21 20.64 5.02 9.72
C ALA A 21 21.83 5.24 10.67
N ASP A 22 22.58 4.18 10.99
CA ASP A 22 23.75 4.25 11.87
C ASP A 22 24.87 5.08 11.23
N SER A 23 25.10 4.92 9.92
CA SER A 23 26.11 5.70 9.19
C SER A 23 25.77 7.19 9.18
N LEU A 24 24.49 7.54 9.01
CA LEU A 24 24.05 8.93 9.07
C LEU A 24 24.08 9.49 10.49
N ARG A 25 23.72 8.71 11.53
CA ARG A 25 23.83 9.14 12.92
C ARG A 25 25.27 9.42 13.35
N ALA A 26 26.24 8.70 12.82
CA ALA A 26 27.65 8.97 13.07
C ALA A 26 28.06 10.36 12.55
N LEU A 27 27.39 10.88 11.52
CA LEU A 27 27.64 12.21 10.96
C LEU A 27 26.69 13.27 11.56
N TYR A 28 25.47 12.88 11.87
CA TYR A 28 24.39 13.75 12.36
C TYR A 28 23.76 13.10 13.61
N PRO A 29 24.28 13.36 14.82
CA PRO A 29 23.80 12.71 16.06
C PRO A 29 22.30 12.89 16.31
N ASP A 30 21.75 14.04 15.91
CA ASP A 30 20.32 14.38 16.03
C ASP A 30 19.52 13.97 14.76
N LEU A 31 19.89 12.87 14.10
CA LEU A 31 19.19 12.38 12.93
C LEU A 31 17.73 12.01 13.26
N MET A 32 16.77 12.72 12.67
CA MET A 32 15.36 12.36 12.73
C MET A 32 15.03 11.32 11.65
N ILE A 33 14.29 10.25 12.00
CA ILE A 33 13.82 9.21 11.06
C ILE A 33 12.31 9.17 11.07
N LEU A 34 11.70 9.30 9.88
CA LEU A 34 10.26 9.46 9.69
C LEU A 34 9.71 8.46 8.67
N SER A 35 8.42 8.12 8.81
CA SER A 35 7.69 7.36 7.78
C SER A 35 6.38 8.06 7.42
N ALA A 36 6.05 8.07 6.13
CA ALA A 36 4.79 8.60 5.62
C ALA A 36 3.69 7.54 5.48
N GLY A 37 3.68 6.52 6.35
CA GLY A 37 2.64 5.49 6.40
C GLY A 37 2.84 4.32 5.45
N ASP A 38 1.86 3.42 5.43
CA ASP A 38 1.87 2.13 4.74
C ASP A 38 3.14 1.32 5.07
N ASN A 39 3.41 1.19 6.36
CA ASN A 39 4.56 0.46 6.85
C ASN A 39 4.35 -1.05 6.73
N ARG A 40 3.13 -1.51 6.95
CA ARG A 40 2.74 -2.91 6.99
C ARG A 40 2.10 -3.39 5.66
N SER A 41 1.73 -4.67 5.63
CA SER A 41 1.01 -5.38 4.55
C SER A 41 1.83 -5.57 3.27
N GLY A 42 2.34 -6.80 3.11
CA GLY A 42 3.08 -7.20 1.92
C GLY A 42 4.14 -8.26 2.13
N ASP A 43 4.32 -8.78 3.35
CA ASP A 43 5.18 -9.94 3.63
C ASP A 43 4.53 -10.87 4.67
N PRO A 44 4.39 -12.17 4.38
CA PRO A 44 3.71 -13.12 5.26
C PRO A 44 4.42 -13.32 6.61
N LEU A 45 5.74 -13.18 6.66
CA LEU A 45 6.49 -13.26 7.92
C LEU A 45 6.10 -12.13 8.87
N ASN A 46 5.69 -11.00 8.33
CA ASN A 46 5.19 -9.87 9.08
C ASN A 46 3.68 -9.97 9.35
N ASP A 47 2.90 -10.22 8.28
CA ASP A 47 1.45 -10.05 8.31
C ASP A 47 0.74 -11.20 9.01
N MET A 48 1.35 -12.40 9.01
CA MET A 48 0.84 -13.62 9.65
C MET A 48 1.62 -14.01 10.92
N TYR A 49 2.46 -13.11 11.44
CA TYR A 49 3.12 -13.33 12.72
C TYR A 49 2.09 -13.45 13.86
N GLU A 50 2.46 -14.03 15.00
CA GLU A 50 1.57 -14.23 16.18
C GLU A 50 0.82 -12.93 16.56
N ILE A 51 1.52 -11.81 16.53
CA ILE A 51 0.93 -10.47 16.55
C ILE A 51 1.12 -9.90 15.14
N PRO A 52 0.08 -9.86 14.28
CA PRO A 52 0.21 -9.39 12.91
C PRO A 52 0.88 -8.02 12.82
N ALA A 53 1.88 -7.89 11.95
CA ALA A 53 2.73 -6.72 11.72
C ALA A 53 3.68 -6.33 12.87
N TYR A 54 3.81 -7.14 13.92
CA TYR A 54 4.79 -6.87 14.99
C TYR A 54 6.25 -6.92 14.53
N PRO A 55 6.70 -7.84 13.64
CA PRO A 55 8.08 -7.79 13.14
C PRO A 55 8.47 -6.43 12.56
N MET A 56 7.59 -5.81 11.78
CA MET A 56 7.80 -4.48 11.21
C MET A 56 7.98 -3.42 12.31
N VAL A 57 7.08 -3.40 13.30
CA VAL A 57 7.15 -2.46 14.44
C VAL A 57 8.44 -2.67 15.23
N ALA A 58 8.83 -3.91 15.52
CA ALA A 58 10.06 -4.23 16.26
C ALA A 58 11.31 -3.76 15.50
N LEU A 59 11.35 -3.95 14.18
CA LEU A 59 12.45 -3.50 13.32
C LEU A 59 12.50 -1.96 13.24
N MET A 60 11.34 -1.29 13.10
CA MET A 60 11.26 0.18 13.15
C MET A 60 11.74 0.73 14.50
N ASN A 61 11.35 0.10 15.62
CA ASN A 61 11.83 0.44 16.95
C ASN A 61 13.37 0.32 17.02
N GLN A 62 13.94 -0.76 16.51
CA GLN A 62 15.39 -1.00 16.53
C GLN A 62 16.16 -0.03 15.64
N VAL A 63 15.62 0.35 14.47
CA VAL A 63 16.21 1.41 13.62
C VAL A 63 16.10 2.77 14.30
N GLY A 64 15.15 2.96 15.21
CA GLY A 64 14.94 4.19 15.95
C GLY A 64 14.18 5.25 15.17
N PHE A 65 13.05 4.88 14.59
CA PHE A 65 12.11 5.85 14.03
C PHE A 65 11.63 6.81 15.11
N ASN A 66 11.41 8.08 14.75
CA ASN A 66 10.88 9.11 15.65
C ASN A 66 9.36 9.22 15.51
N ALA A 67 8.86 9.16 14.25
CA ALA A 67 7.45 9.31 13.96
C ALA A 67 7.02 8.61 12.67
N THR A 68 5.73 8.26 12.61
CA THR A 68 5.03 7.82 11.40
C THR A 68 3.67 8.49 11.31
N THR A 69 3.10 8.60 10.08
CA THR A 69 1.65 8.78 9.91
C THR A 69 0.98 7.43 9.68
N LEU A 70 -0.35 7.42 9.60
CA LEU A 70 -1.11 6.28 9.11
C LEU A 70 -1.23 6.35 7.59
N GLY A 71 -1.08 5.22 6.92
CA GLY A 71 -1.57 5.01 5.58
C GLY A 71 -2.84 4.16 5.59
N ASN A 72 -3.34 3.75 4.42
CA ASN A 72 -4.54 2.91 4.33
C ASN A 72 -4.28 1.48 4.80
N HIS A 73 -3.07 0.96 4.63
CA HIS A 73 -2.73 -0.40 5.06
C HIS A 73 -2.51 -0.54 6.58
N GLU A 74 -2.35 0.53 7.33
CA GLU A 74 -2.36 0.45 8.79
C GLU A 74 -3.70 -0.07 9.32
N PHE A 75 -4.80 0.07 8.57
CA PHE A 75 -6.13 -0.42 8.96
C PHE A 75 -6.37 -1.90 8.64
N ASP A 76 -5.45 -2.60 8.02
CA ASP A 76 -5.59 -4.02 7.66
C ASP A 76 -5.80 -4.96 8.88
N SER A 77 -5.41 -4.54 10.10
CA SER A 77 -5.71 -5.25 11.34
C SER A 77 -6.92 -4.70 12.10
N ALA A 78 -7.75 -3.88 11.49
CA ALA A 78 -8.83 -3.12 12.14
C ALA A 78 -8.31 -2.26 13.32
N GLN A 79 -9.19 -1.53 14.00
CA GLN A 79 -8.79 -0.61 15.07
C GLN A 79 -8.07 -1.30 16.23
N LYS A 80 -8.53 -2.48 16.63
CA LYS A 80 -7.93 -3.22 17.77
C LYS A 80 -6.49 -3.62 17.49
N GLY A 81 -6.21 -4.13 16.30
CA GLY A 81 -4.85 -4.49 15.89
C GLY A 81 -3.96 -3.28 15.76
N LEU A 82 -4.45 -2.20 15.13
CA LEU A 82 -3.72 -0.95 14.98
C LEU A 82 -3.38 -0.33 16.35
N ALA A 83 -4.34 -0.25 17.29
CA ALA A 83 -4.08 0.26 18.65
C ALA A 83 -2.97 -0.53 19.34
N ARG A 84 -2.99 -1.87 19.23
CA ARG A 84 -1.94 -2.73 19.80
C ARG A 84 -0.57 -2.46 19.19
N LEU A 85 -0.48 -2.25 17.87
CA LEU A 85 0.79 -1.95 17.22
C LEU A 85 1.34 -0.58 17.63
N ILE A 86 0.47 0.41 17.79
CA ILE A 86 0.84 1.74 18.30
C ILE A 86 1.38 1.65 19.72
N ASP A 87 0.77 0.86 20.59
CA ASP A 87 1.25 0.66 21.97
C ASP A 87 2.60 -0.07 22.04
N LEU A 88 2.91 -0.93 21.06
CA LEU A 88 4.19 -1.62 20.94
C LEU A 88 5.29 -0.76 20.30
N SER A 89 4.92 0.39 19.72
CA SER A 89 5.86 1.29 19.04
C SER A 89 6.55 2.20 20.03
N THR A 90 7.88 2.38 19.88
CA THR A 90 8.66 3.39 20.63
C THR A 90 8.63 4.76 19.93
N PHE A 91 8.19 4.81 18.68
CA PHE A 91 7.97 6.01 17.89
C PHE A 91 6.54 6.52 18.01
N SER A 92 6.33 7.78 17.65
CA SER A 92 5.01 8.41 17.75
C SER A 92 4.21 8.26 16.46
N THR A 93 2.94 7.88 16.57
CA THR A 93 2.01 7.85 15.43
C THR A 93 1.19 9.14 15.40
N GLN A 94 1.25 9.87 14.26
CA GLN A 94 0.48 11.07 14.00
C GLN A 94 -0.60 10.81 12.96
N CYS A 95 -1.79 11.31 13.18
CA CYS A 95 -2.83 11.43 12.16
C CYS A 95 -3.87 12.45 12.64
N CYS A 96 -3.98 13.59 11.97
CA CYS A 96 -4.82 14.68 12.42
C CYS A 96 -6.29 14.53 12.04
N ASN A 97 -6.58 13.78 11.00
CA ASN A 97 -7.93 13.66 10.44
C ASN A 97 -8.68 12.38 10.85
N ILE A 98 -8.14 11.59 11.79
CA ILE A 98 -8.77 10.38 12.31
C ILE A 98 -9.53 10.66 13.62
N HIS A 99 -10.67 9.98 13.81
CA HIS A 99 -11.46 9.96 15.05
C HIS A 99 -11.71 8.51 15.47
N PRO A 100 -10.77 7.89 16.21
CA PRO A 100 -10.90 6.51 16.65
C PRO A 100 -12.01 6.35 17.70
N ASP A 101 -12.64 5.17 17.74
CA ASP A 101 -13.56 4.85 18.82
C ASP A 101 -12.79 4.77 20.17
N PRO A 102 -13.21 5.53 21.18
CA PRO A 102 -12.54 5.58 22.49
C PRO A 102 -12.37 4.20 23.16
N LYS A 103 -13.21 3.20 22.85
CA LYS A 103 -13.12 1.85 23.43
C LYS A 103 -11.80 1.14 23.08
N PHE A 104 -11.10 1.55 22.00
CA PHE A 104 -9.82 0.94 21.60
C PHE A 104 -8.60 1.62 22.21
N ASN A 105 -8.77 2.76 22.91
CA ASN A 105 -7.69 3.52 23.55
C ASN A 105 -6.48 3.75 22.60
N MET A 106 -6.77 4.13 21.37
CA MET A 106 -5.74 4.29 20.32
C MET A 106 -4.94 5.58 20.54
N HIS A 107 -3.64 5.46 20.83
CA HIS A 107 -2.76 6.59 21.16
C HIS A 107 -2.23 7.32 19.91
N VAL A 108 -3.10 7.69 18.98
CA VAL A 108 -2.78 8.53 17.83
C VAL A 108 -2.86 10.01 18.23
N ARG A 109 -1.90 10.79 17.78
CA ARG A 109 -1.85 12.25 18.02
C ARG A 109 -1.96 12.99 16.70
N PRO A 110 -2.62 14.17 16.64
CA PRO A 110 -2.67 14.94 15.40
C PRO A 110 -1.29 15.46 14.99
N TYR A 111 -0.46 15.84 15.95
CA TYR A 111 0.92 16.31 15.77
C TYR A 111 1.78 16.03 17.00
N ARG A 112 3.09 16.17 16.84
CA ARG A 112 4.07 16.17 17.94
C ARG A 112 5.20 17.15 17.66
N LYS A 113 5.72 17.80 18.70
CA LYS A 113 6.94 18.61 18.65
C LYS A 113 8.12 17.78 19.14
N PHE A 114 9.25 17.88 18.44
CA PHE A 114 10.51 17.23 18.76
C PHE A 114 11.59 18.28 18.94
N ASP A 115 12.47 18.09 19.93
CA ASP A 115 13.72 18.83 20.04
C ASP A 115 14.81 18.07 19.27
N MET A 116 15.37 18.71 18.26
CA MET A 116 16.37 18.14 17.37
C MET A 116 17.62 19.04 17.38
N GLY A 117 18.49 18.85 18.38
CA GLY A 117 19.72 19.63 18.51
C GLY A 117 19.48 21.12 18.76
N GLY A 118 18.45 21.45 19.55
CA GLY A 118 18.06 22.82 19.87
C GLY A 118 17.08 23.46 18.88
N LEU A 119 16.67 22.76 17.83
CA LEU A 119 15.60 23.17 16.93
C LEU A 119 14.29 22.47 17.33
N THR A 120 13.21 23.23 17.40
CA THR A 120 11.86 22.67 17.59
C THR A 120 11.26 22.28 16.23
N VAL A 121 11.04 20.98 16.03
CA VAL A 121 10.43 20.44 14.80
C VAL A 121 9.01 19.98 15.10
N GLY A 122 8.02 20.61 14.45
CA GLY A 122 6.62 20.20 14.50
C GLY A 122 6.32 19.19 13.40
N VAL A 123 5.77 18.01 13.76
CA VAL A 123 5.42 16.95 12.82
C VAL A 123 3.93 16.68 12.92
N ILE A 124 3.20 16.88 11.82
CA ILE A 124 1.76 16.60 11.66
C ILE A 124 1.62 15.34 10.81
N GLY A 125 0.63 14.50 11.06
CA GLY A 125 0.30 13.35 10.20
C GLY A 125 -1.06 13.50 9.57
N VAL A 126 -1.27 12.94 8.37
CA VAL A 126 -2.55 12.90 7.67
C VAL A 126 -2.68 11.66 6.80
N VAL A 127 -3.89 11.11 6.68
CA VAL A 127 -4.23 9.98 5.81
C VAL A 127 -5.27 10.39 4.77
N GLN A 128 -5.15 9.80 3.58
CA GLN A 128 -6.07 10.00 2.46
C GLN A 128 -7.47 9.44 2.77
N LEU A 129 -8.46 9.94 2.04
CA LEU A 129 -9.81 9.41 2.01
C LEU A 129 -10.20 9.07 0.58
N GLY A 130 -10.60 7.83 0.36
CA GLY A 130 -11.17 7.38 -0.90
C GLY A 130 -12.60 7.88 -1.09
N THR A 131 -13.24 7.42 -2.17
CA THR A 131 -14.60 7.86 -2.56
C THR A 131 -15.68 7.55 -1.52
N MET A 132 -15.42 6.66 -0.57
CA MET A 132 -16.33 6.31 0.53
C MET A 132 -16.15 7.21 1.76
N GLY A 133 -15.25 8.20 1.74
CA GLY A 133 -14.91 9.06 2.88
C GLY A 133 -14.12 8.35 3.99
N ILE A 134 -13.51 7.23 3.67
CA ILE A 134 -12.61 6.46 4.53
C ILE A 134 -11.32 6.15 3.75
N PRO A 135 -10.18 5.83 4.42
CA PRO A 135 -8.98 5.35 3.74
C PRO A 135 -9.25 4.15 2.82
N GLU A 136 -8.46 3.99 1.77
CA GLU A 136 -8.58 2.89 0.79
C GLU A 136 -8.15 1.55 1.39
N SER A 137 -8.91 1.07 2.38
CA SER A 137 -8.81 -0.24 3.01
C SER A 137 -10.18 -0.90 3.07
N HIS A 138 -10.25 -2.17 3.51
CA HIS A 138 -11.51 -2.91 3.54
C HIS A 138 -12.51 -2.24 4.51
N PRO A 139 -13.70 -1.78 4.05
CA PRO A 139 -14.64 -1.01 4.88
C PRO A 139 -15.02 -1.69 6.20
N ALA A 140 -15.18 -3.03 6.21
CA ALA A 140 -15.50 -3.79 7.42
C ALA A 140 -14.41 -3.71 8.52
N ARG A 141 -13.20 -3.29 8.18
CA ARG A 141 -12.09 -3.10 9.14
C ARG A 141 -12.08 -1.69 9.77
N MET A 142 -12.90 -0.79 9.24
CA MET A 142 -13.00 0.61 9.67
C MET A 142 -14.37 0.97 10.26
N THR A 143 -15.13 -0.03 10.71
CA THR A 143 -16.36 0.19 11.49
C THR A 143 -16.03 0.93 12.77
N ASP A 144 -16.92 1.80 13.22
CA ASP A 144 -16.79 2.59 14.46
C ASP A 144 -15.60 3.59 14.46
N ILE A 145 -15.06 3.92 13.29
CA ILE A 145 -14.02 4.95 13.12
C ILE A 145 -14.51 5.98 12.11
N SER A 146 -14.20 7.25 12.33
CA SER A 146 -14.56 8.30 11.40
C SER A 146 -13.38 9.19 11.06
N PHE A 147 -13.50 9.93 9.97
CA PHE A 147 -12.44 10.78 9.45
C PHE A 147 -13.01 12.16 9.10
N SER A 148 -12.16 13.18 9.23
CA SER A 148 -12.47 14.54 8.78
C SER A 148 -11.77 14.84 7.47
N ASP A 149 -12.23 15.87 6.76
CA ASP A 149 -11.56 16.38 5.56
C ASP A 149 -10.08 16.67 5.85
N PRO A 150 -9.15 16.13 5.05
CA PRO A 150 -7.72 16.26 5.29
C PRO A 150 -7.24 17.71 5.29
N LEU A 151 -7.55 18.50 4.25
CA LEU A 151 -7.06 19.87 4.10
C LEU A 151 -7.58 20.79 5.20
N GLU A 152 -8.90 20.77 5.43
CA GLU A 152 -9.52 21.59 6.46
C GLU A 152 -9.04 21.22 7.87
N THR A 153 -8.60 19.96 8.05
CA THR A 153 -8.04 19.53 9.32
C THR A 153 -6.59 19.98 9.48
N ILE A 154 -5.76 19.86 8.46
CA ILE A 154 -4.35 20.31 8.49
C ILE A 154 -4.29 21.82 8.80
N LYS A 155 -5.13 22.65 8.17
CA LYS A 155 -5.19 24.12 8.38
C LYS A 155 -5.34 24.50 9.86
N LYS A 156 -5.99 23.70 10.69
CA LYS A 156 -6.15 23.95 12.13
C LYS A 156 -4.82 24.00 12.89
N TYR A 157 -3.74 23.46 12.30
CA TYR A 157 -2.41 23.37 12.92
C TYR A 157 -1.43 24.43 12.41
N GLU A 158 -1.89 25.45 11.66
CA GLU A 158 -1.05 26.58 11.21
C GLU A 158 -0.35 27.30 12.35
N PHE A 159 -0.90 27.28 13.56
CA PHE A 159 -0.28 27.87 14.73
C PHE A 159 1.12 27.29 15.05
N LEU A 160 1.41 26.06 14.60
CA LEU A 160 2.74 25.43 14.77
C LEU A 160 3.85 26.24 14.10
N ARG A 161 3.54 27.01 13.04
CA ARG A 161 4.53 27.91 12.41
C ARG A 161 5.11 28.95 13.38
N ARG A 162 4.36 29.32 14.40
CA ARG A 162 4.82 30.28 15.43
C ARG A 162 5.52 29.61 16.60
N GLU A 163 5.40 28.29 16.72
CA GLU A 163 5.89 27.51 17.85
C GLU A 163 7.05 26.59 17.47
N CYS A 164 7.37 26.47 16.19
CA CYS A 164 8.38 25.54 15.66
C CYS A 164 9.31 26.25 14.67
N ASP A 165 10.58 25.88 14.67
CA ASP A 165 11.58 26.32 13.70
C ASP A 165 11.34 25.65 12.34
N VAL A 166 10.88 24.39 12.35
CA VAL A 166 10.55 23.61 11.16
C VAL A 166 9.19 22.94 11.36
N VAL A 167 8.33 22.98 10.32
CA VAL A 167 7.06 22.27 10.29
C VAL A 167 7.06 21.25 9.18
N ILE A 168 6.82 19.98 9.52
CA ILE A 168 6.80 18.82 8.61
C ILE A 168 5.40 18.24 8.58
N LEU A 169 4.89 17.96 7.39
CA LEU A 169 3.69 17.16 7.18
C LEU A 169 4.09 15.76 6.72
N LEU A 170 3.78 14.73 7.50
CA LEU A 170 3.79 13.33 7.07
C LEU A 170 2.47 13.08 6.35
N SER A 171 2.51 12.99 5.05
CA SER A 171 1.34 12.91 4.21
C SER A 171 1.19 11.53 3.58
N HIS A 172 0.05 10.90 3.81
CA HIS A 172 -0.35 9.72 3.05
C HIS A 172 -1.51 10.04 2.11
N LEU A 173 -1.42 11.17 1.38
CA LEU A 173 -2.48 11.68 0.50
C LEU A 173 -2.24 11.36 -0.99
N GLY A 174 -0.99 11.08 -1.35
CA GLY A 174 -0.54 10.98 -2.74
C GLY A 174 0.06 12.27 -3.27
N TYR A 175 0.99 12.13 -4.23
CA TYR A 175 1.82 13.21 -4.74
C TYR A 175 1.01 14.37 -5.33
N GLU A 176 0.02 14.07 -6.18
CA GLU A 176 -0.81 15.08 -6.83
C GLU A 176 -1.60 15.90 -5.81
N THR A 177 -2.12 15.26 -4.77
CA THR A 177 -2.81 15.92 -3.66
C THR A 177 -1.85 16.77 -2.83
N ASP A 178 -0.64 16.28 -2.57
CA ASP A 178 0.39 17.03 -1.85
C ASP A 178 0.77 18.33 -2.60
N VAL A 179 0.92 18.25 -3.93
CA VAL A 179 1.16 19.42 -4.79
C VAL A 179 -0.03 20.40 -4.76
N GLU A 180 -1.26 19.88 -4.82
CA GLU A 180 -2.46 20.73 -4.74
C GLU A 180 -2.54 21.44 -3.38
N PHE A 181 -2.40 20.69 -2.27
CA PHE A 181 -2.50 21.21 -0.91
C PHE A 181 -1.38 22.18 -0.56
N SER A 182 -0.20 22.07 -1.18
CA SER A 182 0.90 23.01 -0.96
C SER A 182 0.52 24.48 -1.22
N LYS A 183 -0.50 24.75 -2.05
CA LYS A 183 -1.03 26.09 -2.32
C LYS A 183 -1.68 26.71 -1.09
N ASP A 184 -2.31 25.88 -0.27
CA ASP A 184 -3.06 26.27 0.94
C ASP A 184 -2.24 26.15 2.23
N LEU A 185 -1.04 25.54 2.16
CA LEU A 185 -0.18 25.23 3.29
C LEU A 185 1.22 25.90 3.23
N PRO A 186 1.33 27.22 2.89
CA PRO A 186 2.62 27.87 2.72
C PRO A 186 3.45 27.97 4.02
N TRP A 187 2.86 27.62 5.15
CA TRP A 187 3.49 27.57 6.47
C TRP A 187 4.16 26.21 6.78
N VAL A 188 3.98 25.21 5.93
CA VAL A 188 4.68 23.91 6.00
C VAL A 188 6.01 24.02 5.27
N ASP A 189 7.10 23.56 5.89
CA ASP A 189 8.43 23.59 5.28
C ASP A 189 8.70 22.39 4.38
N LEU A 190 8.20 21.21 4.78
CA LEU A 190 8.43 19.93 4.12
C LEU A 190 7.19 19.06 4.19
N ILE A 191 6.83 18.47 3.07
CA ILE A 191 5.92 17.33 2.99
C ILE A 191 6.75 16.06 2.72
N VAL A 192 6.64 15.07 3.59
CA VAL A 192 7.10 13.70 3.34
C VAL A 192 5.88 12.92 2.89
N GLY A 193 5.77 12.69 1.59
CA GLY A 193 4.60 12.08 0.95
C GLY A 193 4.67 10.56 0.86
N GLY A 194 3.53 9.93 0.64
CA GLY A 194 3.32 8.50 0.42
C GLY A 194 2.12 8.20 -0.47
N HIS A 195 1.63 6.97 -0.45
CA HIS A 195 0.44 6.45 -1.11
C HIS A 195 0.59 6.18 -2.62
N THR A 196 1.00 7.14 -3.43
CA THR A 196 1.11 6.98 -4.90
C THR A 196 2.42 6.34 -5.36
N HIS A 197 3.35 6.07 -4.44
CA HIS A 197 4.68 5.48 -4.75
C HIS A 197 5.50 6.28 -5.76
N THR A 198 5.30 7.60 -5.82
CA THR A 198 5.93 8.48 -6.80
C THR A 198 7.38 8.77 -6.42
N GLN A 199 8.32 8.41 -7.28
CA GLN A 199 9.74 8.69 -7.03
C GLN A 199 10.10 10.13 -7.40
N LEU A 200 10.33 10.96 -6.40
CA LEU A 200 10.90 12.30 -6.58
C LEU A 200 12.42 12.23 -6.39
N LYS A 201 13.17 12.51 -7.48
CA LYS A 201 14.64 12.51 -7.41
C LYS A 201 15.15 13.82 -6.82
N GLY A 202 15.50 13.80 -5.52
CA GLY A 202 16.00 14.98 -4.83
C GLY A 202 14.93 15.95 -4.32
N GLY A 203 13.65 15.53 -4.31
CA GLY A 203 12.52 16.37 -3.90
C GLY A 203 12.15 17.47 -4.89
N GLU A 204 11.02 18.10 -4.71
CA GLU A 204 10.50 19.18 -5.56
C GLU A 204 9.94 20.32 -4.72
N LEU A 205 10.06 21.56 -5.20
CA LEU A 205 9.54 22.75 -4.54
C LEU A 205 8.24 23.20 -5.24
N HIS A 206 7.11 23.15 -4.52
CA HIS A 206 5.82 23.60 -5.01
C HIS A 206 5.25 24.65 -4.04
N ASN A 207 4.90 25.83 -4.56
CA ASN A 207 4.29 26.93 -3.78
C ASN A 207 5.07 27.30 -2.49
N GLY A 208 6.39 27.10 -2.47
CA GLY A 208 7.24 27.35 -1.29
C GLY A 208 7.38 26.15 -0.32
N VAL A 209 6.64 25.08 -0.53
CA VAL A 209 6.69 23.83 0.24
C VAL A 209 7.59 22.81 -0.49
N PHE A 210 8.53 22.22 0.23
CA PHE A 210 9.39 21.17 -0.34
C PHE A 210 8.72 19.82 -0.17
N ILE A 211 8.59 19.03 -1.24
CA ILE A 211 7.91 17.74 -1.26
C ILE A 211 8.90 16.64 -1.58
N THR A 212 8.90 15.57 -0.80
CA THR A 212 9.67 14.35 -1.04
C THR A 212 8.76 13.14 -1.00
N GLN A 213 8.95 12.18 -1.90
CA GLN A 213 8.30 10.88 -1.89
C GLN A 213 9.20 9.86 -2.59
N ASN A 214 9.15 8.60 -2.19
CA ASN A 214 9.87 7.50 -2.80
C ASN A 214 8.93 6.45 -3.40
N VAL A 215 9.49 5.58 -4.23
CA VAL A 215 8.88 4.30 -4.58
C VAL A 215 8.74 3.42 -3.34
N ASN A 216 7.84 2.47 -3.42
CA ASN A 216 7.51 1.55 -2.33
C ASN A 216 8.61 0.52 -1.98
N ARG A 217 8.34 -0.28 -0.93
CA ARG A 217 9.09 -1.49 -0.51
C ARG A 217 10.57 -1.23 -0.27
N LEU A 218 10.89 -0.08 0.36
CA LEU A 218 12.27 0.30 0.72
C LEU A 218 13.27 0.16 -0.44
N LYS A 219 12.83 0.35 -1.69
CA LYS A 219 13.78 0.45 -2.82
C LYS A 219 14.73 1.61 -2.61
N CYS A 220 14.20 2.72 -2.08
CA CYS A 220 14.97 3.90 -1.69
C CYS A 220 14.46 4.48 -0.36
N VAL A 221 15.30 5.25 0.32
CA VAL A 221 14.95 6.20 1.38
C VAL A 221 15.48 7.58 1.02
N THR A 222 14.89 8.65 1.56
CA THR A 222 15.32 10.03 1.28
C THR A 222 16.09 10.59 2.47
N HIS A 223 17.32 11.03 2.21
CA HIS A 223 18.09 11.86 3.14
C HIS A 223 17.82 13.34 2.82
N THR A 224 17.12 14.04 3.71
CA THR A 224 16.79 15.46 3.56
C THR A 224 17.60 16.30 4.53
N THR A 225 18.23 17.37 4.04
CA THR A 225 18.91 18.38 4.84
C THR A 225 18.09 19.67 4.81
N ILE A 226 17.73 20.16 6.00
CA ILE A 226 17.06 21.45 6.20
C ILE A 226 18.02 22.36 6.98
N VAL A 227 18.33 23.52 6.42
CA VAL A 227 19.18 24.53 7.07
C VAL A 227 18.28 25.61 7.66
N VAL A 228 18.46 25.86 8.95
CA VAL A 228 17.72 26.87 9.70
C VAL A 228 18.68 27.97 10.16
N GLU A 229 18.38 29.23 9.84
CA GLU A 229 19.12 30.41 10.30
C GLU A 229 18.12 31.39 10.91
N ASN A 230 18.42 31.84 12.14
CA ASN A 230 17.56 32.80 12.87
C ASN A 230 16.10 32.36 12.98
N GLY A 231 15.85 31.07 13.22
CA GLY A 231 14.51 30.49 13.33
C GLY A 231 13.74 30.40 12.01
N LYS A 232 14.43 30.49 10.87
CA LYS A 232 13.83 30.39 9.54
C LYS A 232 14.56 29.35 8.69
N VAL A 233 13.79 28.54 7.95
CA VAL A 233 14.35 27.62 6.98
C VAL A 233 14.87 28.40 5.77
N VAL A 234 16.19 28.32 5.51
CA VAL A 234 16.87 29.00 4.43
C VAL A 234 17.26 28.10 3.26
N SER A 235 17.38 26.80 3.51
CA SER A 235 17.67 25.81 2.46
C SER A 235 17.03 24.45 2.76
N ARG A 236 16.66 23.76 1.69
CA ARG A 236 16.15 22.39 1.71
C ARG A 236 16.78 21.64 0.54
N THR A 237 17.39 20.50 0.82
CA THR A 237 17.95 19.59 -0.20
C THR A 237 17.64 18.16 0.17
N ALA A 238 17.49 17.29 -0.81
CA ALA A 238 17.25 15.90 -0.59
C ALA A 238 18.02 15.04 -1.59
N GLU A 239 18.39 13.83 -1.17
CA GLU A 239 18.99 12.80 -2.01
C GLU A 239 18.35 11.43 -1.70
N ASN A 240 18.19 10.61 -2.72
CA ASN A 240 17.65 9.28 -2.57
C ASN A 240 18.79 8.26 -2.41
N ILE A 241 18.73 7.46 -1.35
CA ILE A 241 19.66 6.38 -1.08
C ILE A 241 18.98 5.06 -1.45
N ALA A 242 19.52 4.35 -2.45
CA ALA A 242 19.03 3.04 -2.86
C ALA A 242 19.39 1.99 -1.79
N VAL A 243 18.40 1.53 -1.03
CA VAL A 243 18.62 0.61 0.11
C VAL A 243 19.22 -0.71 -0.35
N ARG A 244 18.70 -1.29 -1.45
CA ARG A 244 19.20 -2.57 -1.98
C ARG A 244 20.62 -2.48 -2.58
N GLY A 245 21.10 -1.27 -2.89
CA GLY A 245 22.46 -1.02 -3.36
C GLY A 245 23.51 -1.05 -2.25
N VAL A 246 23.10 -0.95 -0.99
CA VAL A 246 23.99 -1.00 0.17
C VAL A 246 24.40 -2.43 0.46
N LYS A 247 25.73 -2.67 0.54
CA LYS A 247 26.29 -4.02 0.79
C LYS A 247 26.37 -4.39 2.27
N ASN A 248 26.54 -3.37 3.12
CA ASN A 248 26.70 -3.57 4.56
C ASN A 248 25.34 -3.64 5.26
N GLU A 249 25.31 -4.36 6.38
CA GLU A 249 24.09 -4.58 7.16
C GLU A 249 24.34 -4.31 8.65
N ASN A 250 23.34 -3.80 9.35
CA ASN A 250 23.33 -3.78 10.79
C ASN A 250 23.11 -5.21 11.31
N LYS A 251 24.09 -5.73 12.06
CA LYS A 251 24.11 -7.14 12.50
C LYS A 251 22.99 -7.48 13.48
N VAL A 252 22.60 -6.55 14.35
CA VAL A 252 21.52 -6.76 15.32
C VAL A 252 20.18 -6.91 14.58
N ILE A 253 19.92 -6.03 13.62
CA ILE A 253 18.69 -6.07 12.82
C ILE A 253 18.66 -7.32 11.91
N ALA A 254 19.81 -7.73 11.36
CA ALA A 254 19.92 -8.97 10.59
C ALA A 254 19.57 -10.19 11.43
N GLU A 255 20.03 -10.25 12.68
CA GLU A 255 19.71 -11.35 13.60
C GLU A 255 18.22 -11.32 14.02
N MET A 256 17.64 -10.15 14.27
CA MET A 256 16.20 -10.03 14.51
C MET A 256 15.37 -10.51 13.32
N LEU A 257 15.75 -10.13 12.11
CA LEU A 257 15.08 -10.59 10.90
C LEU A 257 15.16 -12.11 10.75
N ARG A 258 16.34 -12.70 10.99
CA ARG A 258 16.54 -14.16 10.97
C ARG A 258 15.57 -14.84 11.94
N TYR A 259 15.47 -14.34 13.17
CA TYR A 259 14.54 -14.88 14.18
C TYR A 259 13.08 -14.83 13.70
N PHE A 260 12.63 -13.72 13.11
CA PHE A 260 11.27 -13.62 12.57
C PHE A 260 11.02 -14.51 11.36
N SER A 261 12.07 -14.87 10.61
CA SER A 261 11.99 -15.65 9.36
C SER A 261 11.96 -17.16 9.57
N GLU A 262 12.16 -17.67 10.78
CA GLU A 262 12.19 -19.10 11.10
C GLU A 262 10.80 -19.74 11.11
N ASN A 263 10.13 -19.78 9.93
CA ASN A 263 8.87 -20.51 9.77
C ASN A 263 8.89 -21.41 8.51
N PRO A 264 9.15 -22.72 8.66
CA PRO A 264 9.24 -23.66 7.54
C PRO A 264 7.96 -23.75 6.68
N ALA A 265 6.79 -23.45 7.24
CA ALA A 265 5.52 -23.52 6.52
C ALA A 265 5.48 -22.57 5.32
N PHE A 266 6.17 -21.44 5.40
CA PHE A 266 6.22 -20.47 4.30
C PHE A 266 7.15 -20.88 3.15
N GLN A 267 8.09 -21.78 3.40
CA GLN A 267 9.06 -22.28 2.41
C GLN A 267 8.49 -23.45 1.58
N ARG A 268 7.31 -23.96 1.92
CA ARG A 268 6.69 -25.06 1.19
C ARG A 268 6.42 -24.66 -0.26
N VAL A 269 6.99 -25.41 -1.22
CA VAL A 269 6.74 -25.23 -2.65
C VAL A 269 5.36 -25.80 -2.99
N LEU A 270 4.56 -25.03 -3.69
CA LEU A 270 3.20 -25.38 -4.13
C LEU A 270 3.20 -25.89 -5.58
N ALA A 271 3.98 -25.24 -6.44
CA ALA A 271 4.10 -25.56 -7.86
C ALA A 271 5.47 -25.14 -8.38
N THR A 272 5.78 -25.54 -9.61
CA THR A 272 6.93 -25.02 -10.37
C THR A 272 6.42 -24.04 -11.43
N ALA A 273 6.95 -22.83 -11.44
CA ALA A 273 6.82 -21.91 -12.55
C ALA A 273 7.82 -22.32 -13.64
N ASP A 274 7.32 -22.87 -14.76
CA ASP A 274 8.17 -23.36 -15.85
C ASP A 274 8.85 -22.23 -16.62
N THR A 275 8.24 -21.06 -16.62
CA THR A 275 8.76 -19.80 -17.18
C THR A 275 8.62 -18.68 -16.15
N PRO A 276 9.44 -17.61 -16.23
CA PRO A 276 9.26 -16.46 -15.34
C PRO A 276 7.94 -15.74 -15.64
N PHE A 277 7.39 -15.11 -14.61
CA PHE A 277 6.34 -14.08 -14.75
C PHE A 277 7.04 -12.72 -14.90
N ASN A 278 6.81 -12.05 -16.02
CA ASN A 278 7.51 -10.82 -16.37
C ASN A 278 6.67 -9.54 -16.13
N SER A 279 5.43 -9.70 -15.70
CA SER A 279 4.52 -8.57 -15.47
C SER A 279 3.48 -8.87 -14.39
N ALA A 280 2.96 -7.81 -13.79
CA ALA A 280 1.79 -7.90 -12.89
C ALA A 280 0.54 -8.44 -13.60
N GLU A 281 0.42 -8.28 -14.92
CA GLU A 281 -0.70 -8.83 -15.69
C GLU A 281 -0.64 -10.35 -15.73
N GLU A 282 0.52 -10.96 -15.96
CA GLU A 282 0.69 -12.41 -15.94
C GLU A 282 0.32 -13.00 -14.56
N LEU A 283 0.76 -12.35 -13.48
CA LEU A 283 0.41 -12.73 -12.10
C LEU A 283 -1.09 -12.51 -11.81
N GLY A 284 -1.66 -11.42 -12.29
CA GLY A 284 -3.09 -11.15 -12.19
C GLY A 284 -3.95 -12.17 -12.96
N CYS A 285 -3.47 -12.62 -14.12
CA CYS A 285 -4.11 -13.72 -14.87
C CYS A 285 -4.05 -15.04 -14.10
N LEU A 286 -2.92 -15.35 -13.43
CA LEU A 286 -2.82 -16.52 -12.54
C LEU A 286 -3.87 -16.46 -11.42
N MET A 287 -3.97 -15.32 -10.73
CA MET A 287 -4.96 -15.13 -9.65
C MET A 287 -6.39 -15.29 -10.17
N ALA A 288 -6.71 -14.67 -11.31
CA ALA A 288 -8.04 -14.75 -11.91
C ALA A 288 -8.39 -16.17 -12.35
N ASP A 289 -7.44 -16.94 -12.91
CA ASP A 289 -7.66 -18.33 -13.27
C ASP A 289 -7.83 -19.24 -12.05
N ALA A 290 -7.07 -19.00 -10.97
CA ALA A 290 -7.23 -19.70 -9.69
C ALA A 290 -8.65 -19.48 -9.12
N TYR A 291 -9.19 -18.27 -9.21
CA TYR A 291 -10.55 -17.97 -8.78
C TYR A 291 -11.60 -18.77 -9.56
N ILE A 292 -11.41 -18.91 -10.88
CA ILE A 292 -12.31 -19.74 -11.69
C ILE A 292 -12.20 -21.20 -11.31
N ALA A 293 -10.99 -21.72 -11.25
CA ALA A 293 -10.76 -23.15 -11.03
C ALA A 293 -11.27 -23.60 -9.66
N GLU A 294 -10.86 -22.92 -8.61
CA GLU A 294 -11.15 -23.29 -7.23
C GLU A 294 -12.51 -22.78 -6.73
N GLY A 295 -13.05 -21.72 -7.36
CA GLY A 295 -14.39 -21.21 -7.10
C GLY A 295 -15.46 -21.79 -8.01
N GLN A 296 -15.09 -22.62 -9.02
CA GLN A 296 -15.98 -23.18 -10.02
C GLN A 296 -16.85 -22.12 -10.70
N ALA A 297 -16.23 -21.00 -11.10
CA ALA A 297 -16.91 -19.86 -11.72
C ALA A 297 -16.77 -19.87 -13.25
N ASP A 298 -17.68 -19.17 -13.94
CA ASP A 298 -17.58 -18.94 -15.38
C ASP A 298 -16.52 -17.89 -15.71
N LEU A 299 -16.50 -16.82 -14.91
CA LEU A 299 -15.68 -15.64 -15.09
C LEU A 299 -15.11 -15.18 -13.73
N SER A 300 -14.03 -14.42 -13.79
CA SER A 300 -13.46 -13.80 -12.58
C SER A 300 -12.81 -12.47 -12.88
N PHE A 301 -12.50 -11.71 -11.84
CA PHE A 301 -11.63 -10.54 -11.95
C PHE A 301 -10.92 -10.24 -10.63
N GLN A 302 -9.71 -9.69 -10.75
CA GLN A 302 -8.84 -9.26 -9.67
C GLN A 302 -8.47 -7.80 -9.88
N ASN A 303 -8.68 -6.93 -8.88
CA ASN A 303 -8.24 -5.53 -8.97
C ASN A 303 -6.71 -5.44 -9.10
N ALA A 304 -6.23 -4.51 -9.93
CA ALA A 304 -4.81 -4.40 -10.24
C ALA A 304 -3.96 -4.09 -8.99
N GLY A 305 -4.47 -3.24 -8.09
CA GLY A 305 -3.82 -2.93 -6.82
C GLY A 305 -3.71 -4.10 -5.85
N GLY A 306 -4.49 -5.15 -6.06
CA GLY A 306 -4.42 -6.39 -5.30
C GLY A 306 -3.31 -7.35 -5.75
N VAL A 307 -2.60 -7.07 -6.85
CA VAL A 307 -1.41 -7.82 -7.30
C VAL A 307 -0.17 -7.11 -6.77
N ARG A 308 0.49 -7.67 -5.74
CA ARG A 308 1.43 -6.91 -4.90
C ARG A 308 2.90 -6.98 -5.30
N TYR A 309 3.26 -7.74 -6.32
CA TYR A 309 4.56 -7.66 -6.99
C TYR A 309 4.41 -7.93 -8.49
N GLU A 310 5.43 -7.56 -9.28
CA GLU A 310 5.32 -7.49 -10.74
C GLU A 310 5.95 -8.69 -11.45
N THR A 311 6.93 -9.37 -10.83
CA THR A 311 7.71 -10.44 -11.48
C THR A 311 7.97 -11.59 -10.52
N HIS A 312 8.00 -12.83 -11.06
CA HIS A 312 8.41 -14.03 -10.34
C HIS A 312 9.35 -14.84 -11.22
N GLU A 313 10.49 -15.25 -10.68
CA GLU A 313 11.47 -16.05 -11.43
C GLU A 313 10.94 -17.46 -11.70
N ALA A 314 11.45 -18.11 -12.76
CA ALA A 314 11.17 -19.52 -12.99
C ALA A 314 11.72 -20.36 -11.82
N GLY A 315 10.97 -21.40 -11.42
CA GLY A 315 11.33 -22.25 -10.29
C GLY A 315 10.18 -22.47 -9.31
N GLY A 316 10.52 -22.75 -8.04
CA GLY A 316 9.51 -23.04 -7.02
C GLY A 316 8.64 -21.83 -6.69
N PHE A 317 7.32 -21.99 -6.76
CA PHE A 317 6.33 -21.02 -6.29
C PHE A 317 5.90 -21.44 -4.87
N THR A 318 6.28 -20.68 -3.87
CA THR A 318 6.11 -21.05 -2.46
C THR A 318 4.86 -20.47 -1.83
N VAL A 319 4.48 -20.96 -0.65
CA VAL A 319 3.44 -20.35 0.19
C VAL A 319 3.74 -18.86 0.46
N ALA A 320 5.02 -18.55 0.76
CA ALA A 320 5.41 -17.16 0.97
C ALA A 320 5.18 -16.28 -0.27
N ASP A 321 5.41 -16.80 -1.47
CA ASP A 321 5.21 -16.05 -2.71
C ASP A 321 3.72 -15.74 -2.94
N VAL A 322 2.83 -16.71 -2.69
CA VAL A 322 1.38 -16.46 -2.77
C VAL A 322 0.94 -15.43 -1.75
N LEU A 323 1.40 -15.53 -0.51
CA LEU A 323 1.03 -14.58 0.55
C LEU A 323 1.62 -13.18 0.34
N ARG A 324 2.75 -13.07 -0.38
CA ARG A 324 3.27 -11.77 -0.84
C ARG A 324 2.48 -11.23 -2.02
N LEU A 325 1.96 -12.11 -2.89
CA LEU A 325 1.12 -11.73 -4.02
C LEU A 325 -0.24 -11.20 -3.58
N ASP A 326 -0.87 -11.87 -2.61
CA ASP A 326 -2.18 -11.55 -2.03
C ASP A 326 -2.11 -11.55 -0.49
N PRO A 327 -1.62 -10.48 0.15
CA PRO A 327 -1.43 -10.43 1.60
C PRO A 327 -2.68 -10.04 2.39
N PHE A 328 -3.81 -9.75 1.72
CA PHE A 328 -4.93 -9.02 2.33
C PHE A 328 -5.91 -9.90 3.10
N GLN A 329 -5.83 -11.22 2.98
CA GLN A 329 -6.79 -12.17 3.56
C GLN A 329 -8.25 -11.84 3.16
N ASN A 330 -8.44 -11.34 1.95
CA ASN A 330 -9.77 -11.12 1.42
C ASN A 330 -10.49 -12.44 1.23
N GLU A 331 -11.79 -12.47 1.53
CA GLU A 331 -12.62 -13.62 1.19
C GLU A 331 -12.92 -13.66 -0.31
N ALA A 332 -13.00 -14.86 -0.86
CA ALA A 332 -13.50 -15.07 -2.20
C ALA A 332 -15.01 -14.91 -2.20
N VAL A 333 -15.53 -14.08 -3.11
CA VAL A 333 -16.93 -13.73 -3.22
C VAL A 333 -17.48 -14.19 -4.58
N GLU A 334 -18.54 -15.00 -4.52
CA GLU A 334 -19.32 -15.42 -5.67
C GLU A 334 -20.46 -14.43 -5.93
N LEU A 335 -20.65 -14.08 -7.21
CA LEU A 335 -21.70 -13.20 -7.71
C LEU A 335 -22.39 -13.87 -8.90
N ASN A 336 -23.72 -13.86 -8.93
CA ASN A 336 -24.52 -14.28 -10.08
C ASN A 336 -25.08 -13.04 -10.79
N ILE A 337 -24.30 -12.46 -11.70
CA ILE A 337 -24.57 -11.16 -12.32
C ILE A 337 -24.60 -11.25 -13.84
N THR A 338 -25.35 -10.34 -14.46
CA THR A 338 -25.39 -10.24 -15.92
C THR A 338 -24.08 -9.68 -16.48
N GLY A 339 -23.78 -9.97 -17.73
CA GLY A 339 -22.61 -9.41 -18.42
C GLY A 339 -22.61 -7.86 -18.40
N LYS A 340 -23.78 -7.23 -18.34
CA LYS A 340 -23.90 -5.77 -18.20
C LYS A 340 -23.46 -5.30 -16.80
N GLU A 341 -23.98 -5.93 -15.75
CA GLU A 341 -23.59 -5.63 -14.35
C GLU A 341 -22.09 -5.86 -14.12
N LEU A 342 -21.52 -6.93 -14.73
CA LEU A 342 -20.08 -7.18 -14.69
C LEU A 342 -19.30 -6.04 -15.34
N MET A 343 -19.70 -5.54 -16.52
CA MET A 343 -19.04 -4.39 -17.16
C MET A 343 -19.08 -3.14 -16.27
N GLU A 344 -20.21 -2.87 -15.62
CA GLU A 344 -20.35 -1.74 -14.69
C GLU A 344 -19.40 -1.90 -13.48
N MET A 345 -19.27 -3.10 -12.93
CA MET A 345 -18.32 -3.39 -11.85
C MET A 345 -16.85 -3.20 -12.27
N LEU A 346 -16.47 -3.69 -13.47
CA LEU A 346 -15.10 -3.54 -13.97
C LEU A 346 -14.74 -2.05 -14.19
N ILE A 347 -15.68 -1.25 -14.72
CA ILE A 347 -15.48 0.21 -14.88
C ILE A 347 -15.34 0.87 -13.49
N LYS A 348 -16.19 0.50 -12.54
CA LYS A 348 -16.11 1.06 -11.18
C LYS A 348 -14.83 0.65 -10.46
N CYS A 349 -14.37 -0.59 -10.68
CA CYS A 349 -13.09 -1.05 -10.16
C CYS A 349 -11.93 -0.24 -10.75
N TYR A 350 -11.93 0.04 -12.06
CA TYR A 350 -10.95 0.90 -12.72
C TYR A 350 -10.94 2.33 -12.12
N ASP A 351 -12.12 2.93 -11.93
CA ASP A 351 -12.24 4.28 -11.36
C ASP A 351 -11.70 4.36 -9.93
N ASN A 352 -11.85 3.27 -9.15
CA ASN A 352 -11.46 3.21 -7.73
C ASN A 352 -10.06 2.64 -7.49
N ASP A 353 -9.35 2.16 -8.52
CA ASP A 353 -8.00 1.59 -8.42
C ASP A 353 -6.98 2.40 -9.23
N ASN A 354 -6.93 3.70 -9.01
CA ASN A 354 -6.00 4.64 -9.65
C ASN A 354 -5.92 4.46 -11.17
N GLN A 355 -7.07 4.35 -11.85
CA GLN A 355 -7.23 4.15 -13.29
C GLN A 355 -6.45 2.93 -13.83
N ARG A 356 -6.31 1.87 -13.02
CA ARG A 356 -5.76 0.59 -13.45
C ARG A 356 -6.90 -0.39 -13.69
N PHE A 357 -6.93 -0.97 -14.90
CA PHE A 357 -7.99 -1.94 -15.25
C PHE A 357 -7.77 -3.26 -14.49
N PRO A 358 -8.82 -3.87 -13.90
CA PRO A 358 -8.69 -5.15 -13.22
C PRO A 358 -8.33 -6.28 -14.19
N TYR A 359 -7.50 -7.22 -13.76
CA TYR A 359 -7.16 -8.43 -14.51
C TYR A 359 -8.36 -9.39 -14.52
N VAL A 360 -8.64 -9.99 -15.67
CA VAL A 360 -9.84 -10.79 -15.88
C VAL A 360 -9.53 -12.25 -16.20
N GLY A 361 -10.37 -13.17 -15.74
CA GLY A 361 -10.28 -14.60 -16.02
C GLY A 361 -11.54 -15.09 -16.74
N GLY A 362 -11.38 -16.14 -17.60
CA GLY A 362 -12.47 -16.67 -18.42
C GLY A 362 -12.86 -15.80 -19.61
N MET A 363 -12.29 -14.61 -19.72
CA MET A 363 -12.58 -13.63 -20.76
C MET A 363 -11.34 -12.80 -21.07
N THR A 364 -11.46 -11.93 -22.09
CA THR A 364 -10.48 -10.87 -22.41
C THR A 364 -11.21 -9.53 -22.43
N ALA A 365 -10.63 -8.48 -21.86
CA ALA A 365 -11.16 -7.14 -21.88
C ALA A 365 -10.42 -6.26 -22.90
N GLU A 366 -11.16 -5.70 -23.87
CA GLU A 366 -10.67 -4.69 -24.81
C GLU A 366 -11.29 -3.35 -24.44
N PHE A 367 -10.47 -2.35 -24.12
CA PHE A 367 -10.93 -1.05 -23.66
C PHE A 367 -10.14 0.12 -24.22
N SER A 368 -10.75 1.29 -24.23
CA SER A 368 -10.10 2.56 -24.52
C SER A 368 -10.44 3.59 -23.46
N VAL A 369 -9.50 4.48 -23.20
CA VAL A 369 -9.57 5.53 -22.19
C VAL A 369 -9.63 6.90 -22.89
N ASP A 370 -10.44 7.80 -22.38
CA ASP A 370 -10.45 9.19 -22.80
C ASP A 370 -9.21 9.90 -22.21
N PRO A 371 -8.30 10.43 -23.05
CA PRO A 371 -7.06 11.03 -22.56
C PRO A 371 -7.25 12.26 -21.67
N ALA A 372 -8.37 12.98 -21.85
CA ALA A 372 -8.64 14.21 -21.11
C ALA A 372 -9.26 13.97 -19.74
N THR A 373 -10.09 12.90 -19.62
CA THR A 373 -10.84 12.61 -18.40
C THR A 373 -10.35 11.38 -17.67
N GLN A 374 -9.43 10.62 -18.28
CA GLN A 374 -8.93 9.32 -17.80
C GLN A 374 -10.04 8.28 -17.54
N LYS A 375 -11.23 8.48 -18.09
CA LYS A 375 -12.36 7.54 -17.95
C LYS A 375 -12.41 6.53 -19.07
N ILE A 376 -12.96 5.35 -18.79
CA ILE A 376 -13.24 4.33 -19.81
C ILE A 376 -14.24 4.90 -20.84
N LYS A 377 -13.78 5.03 -22.09
CA LYS A 377 -14.60 5.47 -23.22
C LYS A 377 -15.36 4.30 -23.87
N LYS A 378 -14.71 3.16 -23.96
CA LYS A 378 -15.29 1.94 -24.53
C LYS A 378 -14.75 0.72 -23.81
N LEU A 379 -15.60 -0.26 -23.52
CA LEU A 379 -15.24 -1.56 -22.99
C LEU A 379 -15.98 -2.64 -23.77
N THR A 380 -15.26 -3.68 -24.18
CA THR A 380 -15.83 -4.88 -24.81
C THR A 380 -15.20 -6.11 -24.16
N LEU A 381 -16.02 -7.03 -23.70
CA LEU A 381 -15.58 -8.30 -23.12
C LEU A 381 -15.76 -9.42 -24.16
N TYR A 382 -14.75 -10.29 -24.29
CA TYR A 382 -14.77 -11.44 -25.18
C TYR A 382 -14.58 -12.71 -24.35
N GLY A 383 -15.43 -13.70 -24.56
CA GLY A 383 -15.28 -15.02 -23.95
C GLY A 383 -14.10 -15.81 -24.52
N LYS A 384 -13.81 -16.97 -23.94
CA LYS A 384 -12.72 -17.86 -24.40
C LYS A 384 -12.88 -18.32 -25.86
N ASP A 385 -14.12 -18.28 -26.40
CA ASP A 385 -14.43 -18.59 -27.82
C ASP A 385 -14.18 -17.42 -28.79
N GLY A 386 -13.65 -16.28 -28.26
CA GLY A 386 -13.39 -15.06 -29.03
C GLY A 386 -14.64 -14.25 -29.41
N LYS A 387 -15.84 -14.68 -28.97
CA LYS A 387 -17.08 -13.94 -29.22
C LYS A 387 -17.33 -12.93 -28.08
N LYS A 388 -18.02 -11.85 -28.41
CA LYS A 388 -18.47 -10.88 -27.42
C LYS A 388 -19.34 -11.54 -26.36
N LEU A 389 -19.10 -11.20 -25.09
CA LEU A 389 -19.94 -11.65 -23.99
C LEU A 389 -21.40 -11.20 -24.21
N ASN A 390 -22.34 -12.09 -23.91
CA ASN A 390 -23.75 -11.72 -23.92
C ASN A 390 -24.10 -10.89 -22.66
N LEU A 391 -24.36 -9.63 -22.86
CA LEU A 391 -24.63 -8.69 -21.75
C LEU A 391 -25.92 -8.97 -20.98
N LYS A 392 -26.84 -9.77 -21.55
CA LYS A 392 -28.11 -10.14 -20.91
C LYS A 392 -28.03 -11.49 -20.18
N GLN A 393 -27.02 -12.29 -20.45
CA GLN A 393 -26.80 -13.56 -19.78
C GLN A 393 -26.24 -13.37 -18.38
N THR A 394 -26.72 -14.16 -17.44
CA THR A 394 -26.14 -14.21 -16.08
C THR A 394 -24.97 -15.18 -16.09
N TYR A 395 -23.89 -14.75 -15.45
CA TYR A 395 -22.66 -15.51 -15.27
C TYR A 395 -22.38 -15.67 -13.78
N LYS A 396 -21.81 -16.78 -13.39
CA LYS A 396 -21.20 -16.97 -12.10
C LYS A 396 -19.82 -16.33 -12.12
N VAL A 397 -19.65 -15.24 -11.37
CA VAL A 397 -18.42 -14.43 -11.34
C VAL A 397 -17.76 -14.55 -9.98
N MET A 398 -16.43 -14.74 -9.94
CA MET A 398 -15.66 -14.76 -8.71
C MET A 398 -14.77 -13.52 -8.62
N SER A 399 -14.72 -12.91 -7.43
CA SER A 399 -13.78 -11.82 -7.12
C SER A 399 -13.44 -11.82 -5.62
N ASN A 400 -12.68 -10.84 -5.16
CA ASN A 400 -12.34 -10.70 -3.75
C ASN A 400 -13.30 -9.75 -3.01
N SER A 401 -13.45 -9.93 -1.70
CA SER A 401 -14.37 -9.17 -0.86
C SER A 401 -14.09 -7.66 -0.83
N TYR A 402 -12.82 -7.24 -0.91
CA TYR A 402 -12.47 -5.82 -1.01
C TYR A 402 -13.03 -5.20 -2.30
N THR A 403 -12.74 -5.80 -3.45
CA THR A 403 -13.18 -5.30 -4.75
C THR A 403 -14.70 -5.18 -4.83
N VAL A 404 -15.42 -6.19 -4.32
CA VAL A 404 -16.89 -6.19 -4.28
C VAL A 404 -17.43 -5.06 -3.39
N ALA A 405 -16.79 -4.82 -2.26
CA ALA A 405 -17.19 -3.78 -1.29
C ALA A 405 -16.94 -2.35 -1.80
N VAL A 406 -15.80 -2.12 -2.49
CA VAL A 406 -15.44 -0.77 -2.97
C VAL A 406 -15.93 -0.45 -4.39
N SER A 407 -16.54 -1.41 -5.07
CA SER A 407 -17.12 -1.23 -6.41
C SER A 407 -18.66 -1.38 -6.39
N PRO A 408 -19.38 -0.54 -5.63
CA PRO A 408 -20.83 -0.61 -5.56
C PRO A 408 -21.45 -0.24 -6.92
N THR A 409 -22.34 -1.09 -7.39
CA THR A 409 -23.13 -0.90 -8.62
C THR A 409 -24.57 -1.27 -8.36
N ASN A 410 -25.46 -0.90 -9.26
CA ASN A 410 -26.87 -1.27 -9.15
C ASN A 410 -27.11 -2.71 -9.66
N ARG A 411 -26.47 -3.70 -9.00
CA ARG A 411 -26.61 -5.14 -9.30
C ARG A 411 -27.66 -5.80 -8.40
N LYS A 412 -28.25 -6.89 -8.89
CA LYS A 412 -29.27 -7.62 -8.15
C LYS A 412 -28.68 -8.55 -7.08
N ASP A 413 -27.53 -9.14 -7.36
CA ASP A 413 -26.81 -10.01 -6.44
C ASP A 413 -25.69 -9.24 -5.76
N GLU A 414 -25.77 -9.08 -4.45
CA GLU A 414 -24.74 -8.42 -3.65
C GLU A 414 -23.46 -9.26 -3.51
N GLY A 415 -23.56 -10.56 -3.84
CA GLY A 415 -22.50 -11.54 -3.69
C GLY A 415 -22.48 -12.16 -2.30
N HIS A 416 -21.88 -13.34 -2.21
CA HIS A 416 -21.70 -14.05 -0.95
C HIS A 416 -20.29 -14.64 -0.86
N SER A 417 -19.71 -14.64 0.33
CA SER A 417 -18.44 -15.31 0.59
C SER A 417 -18.60 -16.81 0.47
N ILE A 418 -17.65 -17.46 -0.17
CA ILE A 418 -17.59 -18.94 -0.19
C ILE A 418 -16.87 -19.53 1.01
N GLY A 419 -16.54 -18.71 2.03
CA GLY A 419 -15.86 -19.13 3.26
C GLY A 419 -14.39 -19.48 3.09
N ARG A 420 -13.73 -19.03 2.01
CA ARG A 420 -12.31 -19.23 1.73
C ARG A 420 -11.65 -17.90 1.40
N ILE A 421 -10.42 -17.70 1.83
CA ILE A 421 -9.63 -16.52 1.44
C ILE A 421 -9.05 -16.70 0.03
N THR A 422 -8.89 -15.60 -0.70
CA THR A 422 -8.40 -15.61 -2.07
C THR A 422 -6.99 -16.20 -2.20
N ALA A 423 -6.10 -15.92 -1.26
CA ALA A 423 -4.78 -16.54 -1.22
C ALA A 423 -4.84 -18.06 -1.14
N GLN A 424 -5.83 -18.63 -0.41
CA GLN A 424 -6.01 -20.09 -0.36
C GLN A 424 -6.45 -20.67 -1.71
N LEU A 425 -7.32 -19.97 -2.47
CA LEU A 425 -7.67 -20.41 -3.82
C LEU A 425 -6.43 -20.47 -4.73
N ILE A 426 -5.55 -19.48 -4.62
CA ILE A 426 -4.32 -19.45 -5.40
C ILE A 426 -3.37 -20.59 -4.99
N MET A 427 -3.23 -20.86 -3.69
CA MET A 427 -2.42 -21.99 -3.19
C MET A 427 -2.94 -23.33 -3.70
N ASP A 428 -4.24 -23.59 -3.55
CA ASP A 428 -4.86 -24.85 -3.97
C ASP A 428 -4.76 -25.02 -5.48
N TYR A 429 -4.98 -23.95 -6.26
CA TYR A 429 -4.79 -23.98 -7.71
C TYR A 429 -3.36 -24.37 -8.11
N LEU A 430 -2.36 -23.74 -7.49
CA LEU A 430 -0.96 -24.05 -7.74
C LEU A 430 -0.63 -25.52 -7.40
N GLU A 431 -1.10 -26.02 -6.26
CA GLU A 431 -0.93 -27.42 -5.87
C GLU A 431 -1.60 -28.40 -6.85
N HIS A 432 -2.81 -28.08 -7.31
CA HIS A 432 -3.52 -28.91 -8.29
C HIS A 432 -2.84 -28.91 -9.66
N GLN A 433 -2.25 -27.77 -10.08
CA GLN A 433 -1.53 -27.71 -11.36
C GLN A 433 -0.16 -28.37 -11.30
N GLY A 434 0.58 -28.24 -10.18
CA GLY A 434 1.95 -28.70 -10.00
C GLY A 434 2.98 -27.95 -10.86
N HIS A 435 2.60 -27.56 -12.09
CA HIS A 435 3.39 -26.75 -13.03
C HIS A 435 2.54 -25.65 -13.65
N VAL A 436 3.09 -24.44 -13.76
CA VAL A 436 2.40 -23.27 -14.34
C VAL A 436 3.32 -22.51 -15.28
N SER A 437 2.74 -22.00 -16.37
CA SER A 437 3.42 -21.13 -17.33
C SER A 437 2.47 -20.03 -17.79
N TYR A 438 2.83 -18.78 -17.55
CA TYR A 438 2.04 -17.59 -17.86
C TYR A 438 2.79 -16.56 -18.70
N GLU A 439 3.99 -16.88 -19.19
CA GLU A 439 4.79 -16.00 -20.02
C GLU A 439 4.01 -15.52 -21.26
N GLY A 440 3.91 -14.21 -21.41
CA GLY A 440 3.19 -13.57 -22.52
C GLY A 440 1.66 -13.69 -22.47
N ARG A 441 1.08 -14.22 -21.37
CA ARG A 441 -0.36 -14.27 -21.22
C ARG A 441 -0.93 -12.91 -20.84
N LEU A 442 -1.75 -12.36 -21.73
CA LEU A 442 -2.42 -11.08 -21.57
C LEU A 442 -3.94 -11.29 -21.54
N CYS A 443 -4.62 -10.70 -20.59
CA CYS A 443 -6.08 -10.67 -20.48
C CYS A 443 -6.68 -9.30 -20.82
N LEU A 444 -5.82 -8.29 -20.99
CA LEU A 444 -6.19 -6.91 -21.26
C LEU A 444 -5.67 -6.46 -22.64
N LYS A 445 -6.46 -5.63 -23.31
CA LYS A 445 -6.08 -4.97 -24.56
C LYS A 445 -6.55 -3.52 -24.53
N GLN A 446 -5.63 -2.61 -24.35
CA GLN A 446 -5.90 -1.17 -24.40
C GLN A 446 -5.67 -0.64 -25.82
N ASN A 447 -6.65 0.11 -26.38
CA ASN A 447 -6.64 0.69 -27.74
C ASN A 447 -6.53 2.22 -27.70
#